data_2e491ae4d11251b447856c805fd3c8ab
#
_entry.id   2e491ae4d11251b447856c805fd3c8ab
#
_cell.length_a   1.000
_cell.length_b   1.000
_cell.length_c   1.000
_cell.angle_alpha   90.00
_cell.angle_beta   90.00
_cell.angle_gamma   90.00
#
_symmetry.space_group_name_H-M   'P 1'
#
loop_
_entity.id
_entity.type
_entity.pdbx_description
1 polymer ?
#
loop_
_entity_poly.entity_id
_entity_poly.type
_entity_poly.pdbx_seq_one_letter_code
_entity_poly.pdbx_strand_id
1 'polypeptide(L)'
;YGWWGIILGGVFAGAVYCILAFIVYKKGTEWINKLMPAVIIGPTVALIGLGLSGSAISNLTTASGSGQSYNLVAILCGLFAFFVTVFVSCKGSKKMQLMPFIIGIGAGYLLASFFSIFGYACNVEYLKIVNWTPLVENFVKDGKFTGITAFLDYPHLAIIEAIKESVNGTARLTGAGVGAIALLFIPVSLVVFAEHIADHKNMSTIIEKDLLKDPGLHRTLIGDGFGTTVGTIFGCCPNTTYGESIGCVAITKNASIYTIVGAAVISIVIAFFSPFIALIETIPTCVLGGVCLALYGFIAVSGLKTVSYTHLRAHETVLDL
;
A
#
# COMPACT_ATOMS: atom_id res chain seq x y z
N TYR A 1 -5.94 1.61 -21.42
CA TYR A 1 -7.35 1.38 -20.99
C TYR A 1 -7.87 2.48 -20.06
N GLY A 2 -7.00 3.45 -19.68
CA GLY A 2 -7.37 4.56 -18.81
C GLY A 2 -8.01 4.11 -17.50
N TRP A 3 -8.93 4.90 -16.98
CA TRP A 3 -9.66 4.62 -15.75
C TRP A 3 -10.47 3.31 -15.79
N TRP A 4 -10.92 2.88 -16.97
CA TRP A 4 -11.58 1.58 -17.10
C TRP A 4 -10.70 0.41 -16.71
N GLY A 5 -9.39 0.51 -16.92
CA GLY A 5 -8.44 -0.53 -16.51
C GLY A 5 -8.45 -0.76 -15.00
N ILE A 6 -8.47 0.31 -14.21
CA ILE A 6 -8.50 0.25 -12.74
C ILE A 6 -9.85 -0.28 -12.25
N ILE A 7 -10.96 0.28 -12.76
CA ILE A 7 -12.31 -0.09 -12.33
C ILE A 7 -12.59 -1.56 -12.62
N LEU A 8 -12.35 -2.02 -13.85
CA LEU A 8 -12.57 -3.42 -14.21
C LEU A 8 -11.60 -4.35 -13.51
N GLY A 9 -10.34 -3.94 -13.33
CA GLY A 9 -9.36 -4.69 -12.55
C GLY A 9 -9.85 -4.96 -11.13
N GLY A 10 -10.38 -3.92 -10.45
CA GLY A 10 -10.96 -4.08 -9.12
C GLY A 10 -12.23 -4.90 -9.08
N VAL A 11 -13.08 -4.78 -10.11
CA VAL A 11 -14.28 -5.64 -10.22
C VAL A 11 -13.89 -7.11 -10.39
N PHE A 12 -12.90 -7.42 -11.25
CA PHE A 12 -12.40 -8.79 -11.40
C PHE A 12 -11.75 -9.31 -10.12
N ALA A 13 -10.93 -8.49 -9.46
CA ALA A 13 -10.31 -8.86 -8.19
C ALA A 13 -11.37 -9.14 -7.11
N GLY A 14 -12.35 -8.23 -6.94
CA GLY A 14 -13.45 -8.41 -6.00
C GLY A 14 -14.31 -9.62 -6.31
N ALA A 15 -14.58 -9.90 -7.60
CA ALA A 15 -15.32 -11.09 -8.02
C ALA A 15 -14.57 -12.38 -7.64
N VAL A 16 -13.25 -12.44 -7.82
CA VAL A 16 -12.43 -13.58 -7.38
C VAL A 16 -12.56 -13.82 -5.87
N TYR A 17 -12.48 -12.75 -5.07
CA TYR A 17 -12.64 -12.85 -3.61
C TYR A 17 -14.04 -13.33 -3.22
N CYS A 18 -15.09 -12.84 -3.88
CA CYS A 18 -16.46 -13.30 -3.64
C CYS A 18 -16.64 -14.78 -4.01
N ILE A 19 -16.05 -15.24 -5.11
CA ILE A 19 -16.06 -16.66 -5.52
C ILE A 19 -15.32 -17.51 -4.49
N LEU A 20 -14.13 -17.09 -4.07
CA LEU A 20 -13.37 -17.78 -3.04
C LEU A 20 -14.11 -17.83 -1.71
N ALA A 21 -14.74 -16.73 -1.31
CA ALA A 21 -15.58 -16.66 -0.11
C ALA A 21 -16.74 -17.67 -0.16
N PHE A 22 -17.41 -17.76 -1.31
CA PHE A 22 -18.48 -18.74 -1.51
C PHE A 22 -17.98 -20.18 -1.41
N ILE A 23 -16.81 -20.48 -1.99
CA ILE A 23 -16.18 -21.81 -1.90
C ILE A 23 -15.83 -22.12 -0.43
N VAL A 24 -15.24 -21.16 0.29
CA VAL A 24 -14.90 -21.29 1.71
C VAL A 24 -16.16 -21.50 2.57
N TYR A 25 -17.23 -20.78 2.30
CA TYR A 25 -18.51 -20.94 2.98
C TYR A 25 -19.09 -22.34 2.81
N LYS A 26 -18.98 -22.94 1.61
CA LYS A 26 -19.53 -24.27 1.32
C LYS A 26 -18.63 -25.41 1.76
N LYS A 27 -17.31 -25.31 1.57
CA LYS A 27 -16.33 -26.37 1.81
C LYS A 27 -15.51 -26.24 3.09
N GLY A 28 -15.69 -25.13 3.83
CA GLY A 28 -14.86 -24.82 4.99
C GLY A 28 -13.44 -24.39 4.62
N THR A 29 -12.54 -24.34 5.60
CA THR A 29 -11.16 -23.84 5.46
C THR A 29 -10.11 -24.96 5.35
N GLU A 30 -10.49 -26.23 5.53
CA GLU A 30 -9.52 -27.35 5.58
C GLU A 30 -8.75 -27.53 4.26
N TRP A 31 -9.43 -27.36 3.12
CA TRP A 31 -8.82 -27.49 1.80
C TRP A 31 -7.77 -26.40 1.56
N ILE A 32 -7.95 -25.20 2.16
CA ILE A 32 -7.00 -24.09 2.07
C ILE A 32 -5.70 -24.46 2.79
N ASN A 33 -5.78 -25.04 3.98
CA ASN A 33 -4.61 -25.49 4.72
C ASN A 33 -3.82 -26.59 3.97
N LYS A 34 -4.52 -27.39 3.15
CA LYS A 34 -3.89 -28.39 2.28
C LYS A 34 -3.28 -27.77 1.02
N LEU A 35 -3.96 -26.80 0.41
CA LEU A 35 -3.52 -26.14 -0.82
C LEU A 35 -2.40 -25.11 -0.56
N MET A 36 -2.49 -24.41 0.55
CA MET A 36 -1.58 -23.33 0.94
C MET A 36 -0.97 -23.59 2.34
N PRO A 37 -0.12 -24.61 2.47
CA PRO A 37 0.68 -24.77 3.69
C PRO A 37 1.68 -23.61 3.82
N ALA A 38 2.20 -23.38 5.02
CA ALA A 38 3.13 -22.29 5.31
C ALA A 38 4.38 -22.30 4.39
N VAL A 39 4.78 -23.51 3.92
CA VAL A 39 5.88 -23.70 2.95
C VAL A 39 5.58 -23.04 1.58
N ILE A 40 4.33 -22.87 1.20
CA ILE A 40 3.94 -22.17 -0.03
C ILE A 40 3.70 -20.69 0.25
N ILE A 41 3.00 -20.37 1.34
CA ILE A 41 2.66 -18.97 1.69
C ILE A 41 3.93 -18.14 1.92
N GLY A 42 4.90 -18.66 2.67
CA GLY A 42 6.11 -17.94 3.00
C GLY A 42 6.92 -17.48 1.79
N PRO A 43 7.31 -18.39 0.88
CA PRO A 43 8.00 -18.00 -0.36
C PRO A 43 7.18 -17.05 -1.23
N THR A 44 5.86 -17.22 -1.31
CA THR A 44 4.99 -16.34 -2.09
C THR A 44 5.07 -14.90 -1.55
N VAL A 45 4.91 -14.71 -0.24
CA VAL A 45 5.03 -13.39 0.39
C VAL A 45 6.43 -12.80 0.23
N ALA A 46 7.49 -13.63 0.37
CA ALA A 46 8.86 -13.17 0.15
C ALA A 46 9.09 -12.71 -1.29
N LEU A 47 8.56 -13.43 -2.28
CA LEU A 47 8.65 -13.06 -3.69
C LEU A 47 7.88 -11.77 -4.02
N ILE A 48 6.74 -11.51 -3.37
CA ILE A 48 6.02 -10.25 -3.50
C ILE A 48 6.92 -9.08 -3.07
N GLY A 49 7.48 -9.16 -1.86
CA GLY A 49 8.37 -8.11 -1.36
C GLY A 49 9.60 -7.87 -2.25
N LEU A 50 10.25 -8.95 -2.70
CA LEU A 50 11.41 -8.86 -3.62
C LEU A 50 11.00 -8.35 -5.01
N GLY A 51 9.87 -8.78 -5.55
CA GLY A 51 9.36 -8.35 -6.85
C GLY A 51 9.04 -6.84 -6.90
N LEU A 52 8.53 -6.29 -5.81
CA LEU A 52 8.22 -4.86 -5.68
C LEU A 52 9.47 -4.00 -5.46
N SER A 53 10.58 -4.58 -5.01
CA SER A 53 11.82 -3.84 -4.73
C SER A 53 12.36 -3.08 -5.93
N GLY A 54 12.20 -3.62 -7.15
CA GLY A 54 12.58 -2.96 -8.38
C GLY A 54 11.85 -1.62 -8.59
N SER A 55 10.56 -1.57 -8.28
CA SER A 55 9.76 -0.33 -8.33
C SER A 55 10.24 0.70 -7.29
N ALA A 56 10.56 0.25 -6.07
CA ALA A 56 11.10 1.13 -5.03
C ALA A 56 12.46 1.73 -5.45
N ILE A 57 13.35 0.93 -6.05
CA ILE A 57 14.64 1.39 -6.57
C ILE A 57 14.43 2.39 -7.71
N SER A 58 13.51 2.11 -8.63
CA SER A 58 13.17 3.04 -9.71
C SER A 58 12.71 4.39 -9.15
N ASN A 59 11.80 4.40 -8.17
CA ASN A 59 11.34 5.62 -7.51
C ASN A 59 12.47 6.34 -6.76
N LEU A 60 13.37 5.58 -6.10
CA LEU A 60 14.51 6.13 -5.38
C LEU A 60 15.48 6.88 -6.32
N THR A 61 15.67 6.38 -7.52
CA THR A 61 16.63 6.92 -8.50
C THR A 61 16.03 7.99 -9.40
N THR A 62 14.69 8.11 -9.45
CA THR A 62 14.00 9.08 -10.28
C THR A 62 13.92 10.43 -9.57
N ALA A 63 14.51 11.45 -10.13
CA ALA A 63 14.42 12.82 -9.61
C ALA A 63 13.12 13.48 -10.08
N SER A 64 12.18 13.67 -9.17
CA SER A 64 10.99 14.49 -9.43
C SER A 64 11.40 15.96 -9.55
N GLY A 65 11.25 16.55 -10.71
CA GLY A 65 11.38 18.01 -10.92
C GLY A 65 12.58 18.48 -11.74
N SER A 66 13.68 17.72 -11.89
CA SER A 66 14.87 18.18 -12.62
C SER A 66 14.97 17.65 -14.05
N GLY A 67 14.04 16.82 -14.51
CA GLY A 67 14.11 16.20 -15.85
C GLY A 67 15.34 15.31 -16.08
N GLN A 68 16.19 15.12 -15.08
CA GLN A 68 17.38 14.29 -15.12
C GLN A 68 17.08 12.88 -14.63
N SER A 69 17.56 11.89 -15.33
CA SER A 69 17.33 10.47 -15.01
C SER A 69 17.91 10.03 -13.67
N TYR A 70 18.96 10.71 -13.17
CA TYR A 70 19.62 10.40 -11.90
C TYR A 70 20.05 11.67 -11.19
N ASN A 71 19.64 11.80 -9.92
CA ASN A 71 20.05 12.90 -9.03
C ASN A 71 20.59 12.31 -7.73
N LEU A 72 21.91 12.44 -7.51
CA LEU A 72 22.56 11.90 -6.31
C LEU A 72 22.02 12.48 -5.00
N VAL A 73 21.60 13.76 -5.01
CA VAL A 73 21.01 14.38 -3.81
C VAL A 73 19.63 13.83 -3.51
N ALA A 74 18.83 13.56 -4.55
CA ALA A 74 17.55 12.89 -4.41
C ALA A 74 17.72 11.46 -3.85
N ILE A 75 18.69 10.69 -4.40
CA ILE A 75 19.03 9.35 -3.90
C ILE A 75 19.47 9.42 -2.43
N LEU A 76 20.28 10.41 -2.06
CA LEU A 76 20.72 10.60 -0.67
C LEU A 76 19.53 10.86 0.26
N CYS A 77 18.58 11.71 -0.15
CA CYS A 77 17.36 11.96 0.63
C CYS A 77 16.51 10.71 0.79
N GLY A 78 16.36 9.91 -0.26
CA GLY A 78 15.62 8.65 -0.20
C GLY A 78 16.32 7.58 0.65
N LEU A 79 17.65 7.44 0.52
CA LEU A 79 18.44 6.55 1.39
C LEU A 79 18.38 6.99 2.85
N PHE A 80 18.41 8.30 3.12
CA PHE A 80 18.23 8.81 4.47
C PHE A 80 16.85 8.42 5.03
N ALA A 81 15.77 8.57 4.25
CA ALA A 81 14.44 8.12 4.64
C ALA A 81 14.41 6.60 4.92
N PHE A 82 15.05 5.79 4.07
CA PHE A 82 15.21 4.36 4.28
C PHE A 82 15.89 4.03 5.62
N PHE A 83 17.07 4.60 5.86
CA PHE A 83 17.82 4.33 7.09
C PHE A 83 17.10 4.79 8.34
N VAL A 84 16.42 5.95 8.31
CA VAL A 84 15.60 6.43 9.43
C VAL A 84 14.45 5.46 9.68
N THR A 85 13.75 5.00 8.64
CA THR A 85 12.66 4.02 8.78
C THR A 85 13.15 2.74 9.46
N VAL A 86 14.25 2.17 8.98
CA VAL A 86 14.84 0.95 9.55
C VAL A 86 15.31 1.17 10.98
N PHE A 87 16.00 2.29 11.24
CA PHE A 87 16.48 2.63 12.58
C PHE A 87 15.33 2.78 13.58
N VAL A 88 14.28 3.51 13.21
CA VAL A 88 13.09 3.71 14.04
C VAL A 88 12.37 2.38 14.28
N SER A 89 12.25 1.54 13.28
CA SER A 89 11.63 0.22 13.40
C SER A 89 12.40 -0.70 14.35
N CYS A 90 13.75 -0.67 14.31
CA CYS A 90 14.59 -1.57 15.11
C CYS A 90 14.95 -1.04 16.52
N LYS A 91 15.20 0.26 16.64
CA LYS A 91 15.76 0.91 17.83
C LYS A 91 14.90 2.04 18.39
N GLY A 92 13.82 2.42 17.72
CA GLY A 92 12.90 3.46 18.18
C GLY A 92 12.23 3.12 19.52
N SER A 93 11.72 4.15 20.20
CA SER A 93 10.83 3.93 21.34
C SER A 93 9.56 3.17 20.90
N LYS A 94 8.87 2.51 21.84
CA LYS A 94 7.64 1.74 21.53
C LYS A 94 6.62 2.58 20.72
N LYS A 95 6.50 3.86 21.02
CA LYS A 95 5.59 4.77 20.28
C LYS A 95 6.09 5.07 18.87
N MET A 96 7.39 5.25 18.67
CA MET A 96 7.98 5.50 17.35
C MET A 96 7.92 4.26 16.45
N GLN A 97 8.07 3.07 17.04
CA GLN A 97 7.95 1.80 16.31
C GLN A 97 6.53 1.53 15.77
N LEU A 98 5.51 2.27 16.24
CA LEU A 98 4.14 2.19 15.70
C LEU A 98 3.99 2.89 14.34
N MET A 99 4.84 3.86 14.03
CA MET A 99 4.75 4.67 12.81
C MET A 99 6.11 4.92 12.14
N PRO A 100 6.92 3.87 11.91
CA PRO A 100 8.29 4.02 11.40
C PRO A 100 8.30 4.63 9.99
N PHE A 101 7.33 4.28 9.16
CA PHE A 101 7.21 4.77 7.79
C PHE A 101 6.91 6.27 7.74
N ILE A 102 5.97 6.75 8.58
CA ILE A 102 5.62 8.18 8.66
C ILE A 102 6.82 9.00 9.13
N ILE A 103 7.55 8.49 10.13
CA ILE A 103 8.76 9.16 10.64
C ILE A 103 9.86 9.18 9.56
N GLY A 104 10.02 8.08 8.82
CA GLY A 104 10.96 7.99 7.71
C GLY A 104 10.63 8.96 6.57
N ILE A 105 9.35 9.00 6.16
CA ILE A 105 8.87 9.97 5.15
C ILE A 105 9.13 11.39 5.64
N GLY A 106 8.74 11.72 6.87
CA GLY A 106 8.93 13.05 7.45
C GLY A 106 10.40 13.47 7.48
N ALA A 107 11.29 12.58 7.93
CA ALA A 107 12.73 12.86 7.96
C ALA A 107 13.32 13.07 6.57
N GLY A 108 12.99 12.19 5.62
CA GLY A 108 13.43 12.32 4.22
C GLY A 108 12.89 13.57 3.55
N TYR A 109 11.62 13.92 3.80
CA TYR A 109 10.99 15.13 3.30
C TYR A 109 11.64 16.40 3.86
N LEU A 110 11.94 16.43 5.16
CA LEU A 110 12.65 17.55 5.79
C LEU A 110 14.03 17.76 5.17
N LEU A 111 14.79 16.67 4.95
CA LEU A 111 16.09 16.74 4.31
C LEU A 111 15.99 17.23 2.86
N ALA A 112 15.01 16.68 2.09
CA ALA A 112 14.77 17.10 0.72
C ALA A 112 14.34 18.58 0.64
N SER A 113 13.50 19.03 1.58
CA SER A 113 13.08 20.42 1.68
C SER A 113 14.25 21.35 1.99
N PHE A 114 15.15 20.94 2.89
CA PHE A 114 16.37 21.68 3.20
C PHE A 114 17.22 21.91 1.94
N PHE A 115 17.53 20.86 1.18
CA PHE A 115 18.27 21.01 -0.08
C PHE A 115 17.50 21.85 -1.11
N SER A 116 16.18 21.70 -1.19
CA SER A 116 15.37 22.46 -2.15
C SER A 116 15.34 23.94 -1.84
N ILE A 117 15.26 24.36 -0.56
CA ILE A 117 15.33 25.76 -0.16
C ILE A 117 16.67 26.38 -0.64
N PHE A 118 17.79 25.70 -0.42
CA PHE A 118 19.09 26.14 -0.95
C PHE A 118 19.11 26.17 -2.47
N GLY A 119 18.52 25.16 -3.14
CA GLY A 119 18.41 25.10 -4.58
C GLY A 119 17.65 26.30 -5.18
N TYR A 120 16.54 26.67 -4.56
CA TYR A 120 15.77 27.85 -4.97
C TYR A 120 16.51 29.16 -4.67
N ALA A 121 17.16 29.27 -3.51
CA ALA A 121 17.92 30.48 -3.11
C ALA A 121 19.15 30.69 -4.01
N CYS A 122 19.88 29.65 -4.36
CA CYS A 122 21.09 29.71 -5.19
C CYS A 122 20.80 29.50 -6.69
N ASN A 123 19.54 29.25 -7.07
CA ASN A 123 19.10 28.92 -8.41
C ASN A 123 19.83 27.71 -9.02
N VAL A 124 20.07 26.67 -8.20
CA VAL A 124 20.72 25.43 -8.60
C VAL A 124 19.64 24.36 -8.81
N GLU A 125 19.34 24.05 -10.09
CA GLU A 125 18.30 23.09 -10.48
C GLU A 125 18.49 21.68 -9.84
N TYR A 126 19.73 21.25 -9.72
CA TYR A 126 20.08 19.94 -9.19
C TYR A 126 19.65 19.74 -7.71
N LEU A 127 19.47 20.82 -6.95
CA LEU A 127 19.04 20.80 -5.56
C LEU A 127 17.52 20.98 -5.41
N LYS A 128 16.79 21.33 -6.47
CA LYS A 128 15.33 21.51 -6.44
C LYS A 128 14.62 20.16 -6.50
N ILE A 129 14.58 19.43 -5.38
CA ILE A 129 14.03 18.08 -5.28
C ILE A 129 12.53 18.12 -4.99
N VAL A 130 12.09 19.05 -4.13
CA VAL A 130 10.68 19.21 -3.73
C VAL A 130 10.00 20.19 -4.69
N ASN A 131 8.86 19.76 -5.22
CA ASN A 131 7.97 20.61 -6.00
C ASN A 131 6.86 21.14 -5.08
N TRP A 132 6.91 22.44 -4.79
CA TRP A 132 5.92 23.10 -3.93
C TRP A 132 4.66 23.55 -4.69
N THR A 133 4.64 23.40 -6.02
CA THR A 133 3.53 23.86 -6.88
C THR A 133 2.17 23.33 -6.42
N PRO A 134 1.98 22.02 -6.10
CA PRO A 134 0.68 21.53 -5.68
C PRO A 134 0.15 22.23 -4.43
N LEU A 135 1.04 22.52 -3.46
CA LEU A 135 0.66 23.21 -2.23
C LEU A 135 0.31 24.68 -2.48
N VAL A 136 1.06 25.35 -3.34
CA VAL A 136 0.80 26.76 -3.68
C VAL A 136 -0.48 26.90 -4.49
N GLU A 137 -0.68 26.05 -5.51
CA GLU A 137 -1.87 26.05 -6.37
C GLU A 137 -3.15 25.69 -5.61
N ASN A 138 -3.04 24.90 -4.53
CA ASN A 138 -4.18 24.59 -3.67
C ASN A 138 -4.75 25.87 -3.03
N PHE A 139 -3.89 26.82 -2.64
CA PHE A 139 -4.33 28.05 -2.00
C PHE A 139 -4.51 29.21 -2.97
N VAL A 140 -3.64 29.31 -3.99
CA VAL A 140 -3.63 30.42 -4.93
C VAL A 140 -3.54 29.91 -6.35
N LYS A 141 -4.65 30.02 -7.10
CA LYS A 141 -4.74 29.69 -8.51
C LYS A 141 -4.99 30.95 -9.31
N ASP A 142 -4.19 31.20 -10.36
CA ASP A 142 -4.26 32.38 -11.21
C ASP A 142 -4.21 33.72 -10.44
N GLY A 143 -3.42 33.76 -9.35
CA GLY A 143 -3.27 34.96 -8.51
C GLY A 143 -4.47 35.25 -7.59
N LYS A 144 -5.45 34.36 -7.53
CA LYS A 144 -6.65 34.48 -6.67
C LYS A 144 -6.69 33.36 -5.63
N PHE A 145 -7.15 33.69 -4.42
CA PHE A 145 -7.39 32.69 -3.40
C PHE A 145 -8.51 31.72 -3.82
N THR A 146 -8.27 30.43 -3.69
CA THR A 146 -9.15 29.36 -4.20
C THR A 146 -10.47 29.23 -3.40
N GLY A 147 -10.61 29.94 -2.26
CA GLY A 147 -11.82 29.94 -1.45
C GLY A 147 -11.98 28.68 -0.61
N ILE A 148 -13.22 28.15 -0.55
CA ILE A 148 -13.55 26.94 0.25
C ILE A 148 -12.84 25.70 -0.28
N THR A 149 -12.63 25.60 -1.59
CA THR A 149 -11.94 24.47 -2.23
C THR A 149 -10.46 24.38 -1.85
N ALA A 150 -9.87 25.45 -1.29
CA ALA A 150 -8.55 25.41 -0.69
C ALA A 150 -8.49 24.49 0.55
N PHE A 151 -9.61 24.24 1.20
CA PHE A 151 -9.70 23.44 2.44
C PHE A 151 -10.48 22.14 2.28
N LEU A 152 -11.48 22.13 1.40
CA LEU A 152 -12.34 20.98 1.18
C LEU A 152 -12.32 20.61 -0.29
N ASP A 153 -11.92 19.38 -0.54
CA ASP A 153 -12.03 18.76 -1.86
C ASP A 153 -13.25 17.83 -1.90
N TYR A 154 -13.76 17.59 -3.09
CA TYR A 154 -14.86 16.64 -3.29
C TYR A 154 -14.32 15.34 -3.89
N PRO A 155 -14.98 14.21 -3.62
CA PRO A 155 -14.48 12.92 -4.09
C PRO A 155 -14.55 12.85 -5.62
N HIS A 156 -13.42 12.57 -6.24
CA HIS A 156 -13.36 12.27 -7.66
C HIS A 156 -13.88 10.84 -7.89
N LEU A 157 -14.97 10.74 -8.66
CA LEU A 157 -15.49 9.44 -9.07
C LEU A 157 -14.79 9.01 -10.36
N ALA A 158 -13.91 8.03 -10.26
CA ALA A 158 -13.17 7.51 -11.43
C ALA A 158 -14.09 7.00 -12.54
N ILE A 159 -15.28 6.55 -12.21
CA ILE A 159 -16.28 6.13 -13.19
C ILE A 159 -16.73 7.29 -14.09
N ILE A 160 -16.81 8.52 -13.56
CA ILE A 160 -17.17 9.72 -14.34
C ILE A 160 -16.04 10.04 -15.31
N GLU A 161 -14.79 9.96 -14.85
CA GLU A 161 -13.62 10.20 -15.71
C GLU A 161 -13.48 9.11 -16.78
N ALA A 162 -13.72 7.84 -16.42
CA ALA A 162 -13.75 6.74 -17.37
C ALA A 162 -14.80 6.93 -18.50
N ILE A 163 -15.99 7.43 -18.15
CA ILE A 163 -17.04 7.77 -19.12
C ILE A 163 -16.60 8.93 -20.00
N LYS A 164 -16.03 10.00 -19.44
CA LYS A 164 -15.50 11.14 -20.21
C LYS A 164 -14.40 10.71 -21.17
N GLU A 165 -13.45 9.88 -20.73
CA GLU A 165 -12.39 9.32 -21.61
C GLU A 165 -12.99 8.52 -22.77
N SER A 166 -14.03 7.74 -22.52
CA SER A 166 -14.72 6.96 -23.56
C SER A 166 -15.46 7.85 -24.56
N VAL A 167 -16.13 8.89 -24.10
CA VAL A 167 -16.84 9.86 -24.95
C VAL A 167 -15.86 10.65 -25.80
N ASN A 168 -14.73 11.07 -25.22
CA ASN A 168 -13.67 11.80 -25.92
C ASN A 168 -12.81 10.91 -26.83
N GLY A 169 -13.02 9.59 -26.82
CA GLY A 169 -12.29 8.64 -27.66
C GLY A 169 -10.84 8.38 -27.22
N THR A 170 -10.43 8.89 -26.07
CA THR A 170 -9.07 8.71 -25.51
C THR A 170 -8.85 7.34 -24.90
N ALA A 171 -9.90 6.70 -24.39
CA ALA A 171 -9.87 5.32 -23.90
C ALA A 171 -11.07 4.55 -24.46
N ARG A 172 -10.82 3.45 -25.17
CA ARG A 172 -11.86 2.56 -25.68
C ARG A 172 -11.77 1.19 -25.02
N LEU A 173 -12.88 0.76 -24.46
CA LEU A 173 -13.05 -0.61 -23.99
C LEU A 173 -13.38 -1.50 -25.16
N THR A 174 -12.45 -2.41 -25.50
CA THR A 174 -12.70 -3.47 -26.47
C THR A 174 -12.82 -4.81 -25.75
N GLY A 175 -13.53 -5.78 -26.33
CA GLY A 175 -13.63 -7.11 -25.75
C GLY A 175 -12.27 -7.75 -25.47
N ALA A 176 -11.30 -7.56 -26.36
CA ALA A 176 -9.90 -7.99 -26.15
C ALA A 176 -9.25 -7.26 -24.96
N GLY A 177 -9.52 -5.96 -24.79
CA GLY A 177 -9.04 -5.18 -23.65
C GLY A 177 -9.59 -5.67 -22.32
N VAL A 178 -10.90 -5.97 -22.24
CA VAL A 178 -11.52 -6.56 -21.05
C VAL A 178 -10.87 -7.91 -20.71
N GLY A 179 -10.63 -8.76 -21.72
CA GLY A 179 -9.94 -10.04 -21.55
C GLY A 179 -8.49 -9.87 -21.02
N ALA A 180 -7.75 -8.90 -21.53
CA ALA A 180 -6.39 -8.60 -21.09
C ALA A 180 -6.38 -8.12 -19.62
N ILE A 181 -7.32 -7.25 -19.23
CA ILE A 181 -7.46 -6.79 -17.83
C ILE A 181 -7.79 -7.98 -16.92
N ALA A 182 -8.73 -8.85 -17.31
CA ALA A 182 -9.07 -10.05 -16.54
C ALA A 182 -7.86 -10.97 -16.37
N LEU A 183 -7.09 -11.19 -17.44
CA LEU A 183 -5.90 -12.04 -17.44
C LEU A 183 -4.79 -11.50 -16.52
N LEU A 184 -4.71 -10.20 -16.32
CA LEU A 184 -3.76 -9.58 -15.41
C LEU A 184 -4.25 -9.64 -13.96
N PHE A 185 -5.50 -9.26 -13.68
CA PHE A 185 -5.97 -9.08 -12.32
C PHE A 185 -6.43 -10.37 -11.63
N ILE A 186 -6.97 -11.35 -12.36
CA ILE A 186 -7.42 -12.61 -11.77
C ILE A 186 -6.26 -13.41 -11.14
N PRO A 187 -5.12 -13.65 -11.82
CA PRO A 187 -4.00 -14.35 -11.21
C PRO A 187 -3.40 -13.60 -10.02
N VAL A 188 -3.28 -12.26 -10.12
CA VAL A 188 -2.77 -11.43 -9.02
C VAL A 188 -3.68 -11.55 -7.79
N SER A 189 -5.00 -11.58 -7.97
CA SER A 189 -5.96 -11.75 -6.87
C SER A 189 -5.78 -13.07 -6.12
N LEU A 190 -5.36 -14.15 -6.80
CA LEU A 190 -5.04 -15.42 -6.14
C LEU A 190 -3.77 -15.33 -5.29
N VAL A 191 -2.78 -14.55 -5.73
CA VAL A 191 -1.56 -14.29 -4.95
C VAL A 191 -1.88 -13.46 -3.71
N VAL A 192 -2.67 -12.40 -3.86
CA VAL A 192 -3.12 -11.54 -2.77
C VAL A 192 -4.03 -12.31 -1.78
N PHE A 193 -4.78 -13.30 -2.25
CA PHE A 193 -5.53 -14.22 -1.38
C PHE A 193 -4.60 -15.02 -0.44
N ALA A 194 -3.40 -15.40 -0.89
CA ALA A 194 -2.43 -16.07 -0.03
C ALA A 194 -1.94 -15.13 1.09
N GLU A 195 -1.70 -13.86 0.77
CA GLU A 195 -1.36 -12.80 1.74
C GLU A 195 -2.48 -12.60 2.76
N HIS A 196 -3.74 -12.50 2.30
CA HIS A 196 -4.91 -12.41 3.17
C HIS A 196 -4.98 -13.53 4.22
N ILE A 197 -4.70 -14.77 3.81
CA ILE A 197 -4.66 -15.92 4.73
C ILE A 197 -3.50 -15.79 5.72
N ALA A 198 -2.31 -15.38 5.23
CA ALA A 198 -1.13 -15.20 6.07
C ALA A 198 -1.37 -14.15 7.15
N ASP A 199 -1.96 -13.03 6.79
CA ASP A 199 -2.29 -11.94 7.69
C ASP A 199 -3.32 -12.35 8.74
N HIS A 200 -4.35 -13.11 8.34
CA HIS A 200 -5.34 -13.65 9.28
C HIS A 200 -4.71 -14.64 10.27
N LYS A 201 -3.79 -15.50 9.82
CA LYS A 201 -3.06 -16.42 10.71
C LYS A 201 -2.14 -15.66 11.66
N ASN A 202 -1.43 -14.65 11.16
CA ASN A 202 -0.58 -13.78 11.99
C ASN A 202 -1.39 -13.07 13.07
N MET A 203 -2.49 -12.41 12.67
CA MET A 203 -3.37 -11.74 13.62
C MET A 203 -3.97 -12.73 14.63
N SER A 204 -4.41 -13.91 14.17
CA SER A 204 -4.94 -14.96 15.04
C SER A 204 -3.96 -15.37 16.14
N THR A 205 -2.66 -15.44 15.80
CA THR A 205 -1.61 -15.75 16.77
C THR A 205 -1.42 -14.65 17.81
N ILE A 206 -1.52 -13.37 17.38
CA ILE A 206 -1.32 -12.22 18.25
C ILE A 206 -2.47 -12.04 19.25
N ILE A 207 -3.71 -12.24 18.77
CA ILE A 207 -4.92 -12.07 19.61
C ILE A 207 -5.39 -13.36 20.29
N GLU A 208 -4.66 -14.48 20.06
CA GLU A 208 -4.97 -15.81 20.59
C GLU A 208 -6.39 -16.30 20.25
N LYS A 209 -6.89 -15.90 19.05
CA LYS A 209 -8.21 -16.26 18.54
C LYS A 209 -8.13 -16.68 17.09
N ASP A 210 -8.72 -17.83 16.73
CA ASP A 210 -8.74 -18.34 15.34
C ASP A 210 -9.74 -17.55 14.48
N LEU A 211 -9.24 -16.51 13.81
CA LEU A 211 -10.02 -15.66 12.92
C LEU A 211 -10.49 -16.37 11.65
N LEU A 212 -9.87 -17.49 11.29
CA LEU A 212 -10.32 -18.29 10.15
C LEU A 212 -11.65 -19.00 10.46
N LYS A 213 -11.92 -19.29 11.76
CA LYS A 213 -13.16 -19.91 12.22
C LYS A 213 -14.19 -18.88 12.66
N ASP A 214 -13.79 -17.89 13.48
CA ASP A 214 -14.66 -16.85 14.00
C ASP A 214 -13.97 -15.47 13.88
N PRO A 215 -14.48 -14.54 13.04
CA PRO A 215 -15.78 -14.49 12.35
C PRO A 215 -15.90 -15.38 11.12
N GLY A 216 -14.82 -16.03 10.68
CA GLY A 216 -14.78 -16.92 9.54
C GLY A 216 -14.24 -16.25 8.28
N LEU A 217 -13.29 -16.92 7.62
CA LEU A 217 -12.56 -16.41 6.46
C LEU A 217 -13.50 -15.98 5.31
N HIS A 218 -14.65 -16.62 5.13
CA HIS A 218 -15.60 -16.24 4.09
C HIS A 218 -16.15 -14.81 4.26
N ARG A 219 -16.34 -14.36 5.51
CA ARG A 219 -16.84 -13.00 5.79
C ARG A 219 -15.78 -11.94 5.52
N THR A 220 -14.54 -12.21 5.89
CA THR A 220 -13.44 -11.28 5.66
C THR A 220 -13.11 -11.15 4.18
N LEU A 221 -13.17 -12.24 3.42
CA LEU A 221 -13.01 -12.24 1.97
C LEU A 221 -14.12 -11.44 1.26
N ILE A 222 -15.39 -11.57 1.70
CA ILE A 222 -16.48 -10.74 1.15
C ILE A 222 -16.23 -9.25 1.43
N GLY A 223 -15.80 -8.93 2.67
CA GLY A 223 -15.49 -7.55 3.05
C GLY A 223 -14.38 -6.95 2.19
N ASP A 224 -13.30 -7.69 1.98
CA ASP A 224 -12.18 -7.27 1.16
C ASP A 224 -12.55 -7.15 -0.33
N GLY A 225 -13.26 -8.14 -0.88
CA GLY A 225 -13.73 -8.11 -2.27
C GLY A 225 -14.72 -6.96 -2.55
N PHE A 226 -15.64 -6.71 -1.62
CA PHE A 226 -16.58 -5.60 -1.73
C PHE A 226 -15.86 -4.26 -1.58
N GLY A 227 -14.94 -4.14 -0.60
CA GLY A 227 -14.12 -2.95 -0.39
C GLY A 227 -13.28 -2.61 -1.63
N THR A 228 -12.65 -3.61 -2.24
CA THR A 228 -11.90 -3.47 -3.50
C THR A 228 -12.80 -2.93 -4.62
N THR A 229 -13.97 -3.55 -4.84
CA THR A 229 -14.90 -3.14 -5.91
C THR A 229 -15.40 -1.72 -5.70
N VAL A 230 -15.79 -1.35 -4.48
CA VAL A 230 -16.26 0.00 -4.16
C VAL A 230 -15.11 1.01 -4.28
N GLY A 231 -13.93 0.69 -3.75
CA GLY A 231 -12.76 1.57 -3.81
C GLY A 231 -12.38 1.96 -5.24
N THR A 232 -12.45 1.02 -6.18
CA THR A 232 -12.08 1.30 -7.58
C THR A 232 -13.07 2.22 -8.30
N ILE A 233 -14.32 2.34 -7.84
CA ILE A 233 -15.27 3.35 -8.34
C ILE A 233 -14.77 4.77 -8.03
N PHE A 234 -14.08 4.94 -6.91
CA PHE A 234 -13.44 6.19 -6.51
C PHE A 234 -12.01 6.35 -7.06
N GLY A 235 -11.52 5.41 -7.85
CA GLY A 235 -10.20 5.47 -8.48
C GLY A 235 -9.07 4.85 -7.66
N CYS A 236 -9.39 4.16 -6.55
CA CYS A 236 -8.40 3.41 -5.80
C CYS A 236 -7.95 2.17 -6.57
N CYS A 237 -6.70 1.75 -6.37
CA CYS A 237 -6.26 0.42 -6.79
C CYS A 237 -6.96 -0.65 -5.96
N PRO A 238 -7.06 -1.92 -6.46
CA PRO A 238 -7.52 -3.03 -5.65
C PRO A 238 -6.76 -3.10 -4.33
N ASN A 239 -7.48 -3.17 -3.22
CA ASN A 239 -6.90 -3.25 -1.88
C ASN A 239 -6.67 -4.71 -1.45
N THR A 240 -5.89 -4.86 -0.40
CA THR A 240 -5.63 -6.12 0.30
C THR A 240 -5.60 -5.88 1.80
N THR A 241 -5.41 -6.94 2.59
CA THR A 241 -5.13 -6.82 4.02
C THR A 241 -3.83 -6.04 4.23
N TYR A 242 -3.78 -5.28 5.32
CA TYR A 242 -2.67 -4.40 5.64
C TYR A 242 -1.82 -4.97 6.77
N GLY A 243 -0.79 -5.72 6.39
CA GLY A 243 0.08 -6.46 7.31
C GLY A 243 0.78 -5.58 8.35
N GLU A 244 1.09 -4.31 8.02
CA GLU A 244 1.69 -3.35 8.93
C GLU A 244 0.76 -3.01 10.12
N SER A 245 -0.55 -3.02 9.91
CA SER A 245 -1.53 -2.83 10.98
C SER A 245 -1.47 -3.95 12.00
N ILE A 246 -1.12 -5.17 11.60
CA ILE A 246 -0.92 -6.31 12.50
C ILE A 246 0.24 -6.03 13.46
N GLY A 247 1.32 -5.43 12.96
CA GLY A 247 2.43 -4.96 13.79
C GLY A 247 2.00 -3.92 14.83
N CYS A 248 1.14 -2.98 14.44
CA CYS A 248 0.57 -2.01 15.38
C CYS A 248 -0.25 -2.68 16.48
N VAL A 249 -1.09 -3.66 16.14
CA VAL A 249 -1.87 -4.44 17.12
C VAL A 249 -0.95 -5.21 18.07
N ALA A 250 0.09 -5.84 17.55
CA ALA A 250 1.07 -6.59 18.35
C ALA A 250 1.78 -5.71 19.38
N ILE A 251 2.15 -4.48 19.02
CA ILE A 251 2.88 -3.53 19.88
C ILE A 251 1.93 -2.88 20.89
N THR A 252 0.74 -2.44 20.46
CA THR A 252 -0.24 -1.75 21.32
C THR A 252 -1.06 -2.70 22.16
N LYS A 253 -1.14 -3.96 21.77
CA LYS A 253 -2.07 -4.99 22.31
C LYS A 253 -3.53 -4.54 22.24
N ASN A 254 -3.85 -3.66 21.29
CA ASN A 254 -5.20 -3.18 21.06
C ASN A 254 -5.74 -3.75 19.74
N ALA A 255 -6.57 -4.78 19.85
CA ALA A 255 -7.28 -5.42 18.73
C ALA A 255 -8.75 -4.99 18.66
N SER A 256 -9.11 -3.82 19.20
CA SER A 256 -10.48 -3.33 19.19
C SER A 256 -10.95 -2.98 17.77
N ILE A 257 -12.03 -3.59 17.34
CA ILE A 257 -12.70 -3.30 16.07
C ILE A 257 -13.10 -1.81 15.99
N TYR A 258 -13.56 -1.24 17.10
CA TYR A 258 -13.95 0.18 17.16
C TYR A 258 -12.78 1.11 16.88
N THR A 259 -11.57 0.77 17.35
CA THR A 259 -10.36 1.55 17.08
C THR A 259 -10.02 1.52 15.59
N ILE A 260 -10.09 0.34 14.96
CA ILE A 260 -9.77 0.15 13.55
C ILE A 260 -10.79 0.85 12.65
N VAL A 261 -12.09 0.68 12.94
CA VAL A 261 -13.17 1.39 12.23
C VAL A 261 -13.07 2.90 12.42
N GLY A 262 -12.78 3.35 13.64
CA GLY A 262 -12.54 4.77 13.94
C GLY A 262 -11.38 5.35 13.13
N ALA A 263 -10.26 4.62 13.02
CA ALA A 263 -9.13 5.02 12.18
C ALA A 263 -9.51 5.13 10.69
N ALA A 264 -10.29 4.17 10.18
CA ALA A 264 -10.79 4.19 8.80
C ALA A 264 -11.69 5.41 8.55
N VAL A 265 -12.62 5.72 9.46
CA VAL A 265 -13.49 6.90 9.35
C VAL A 265 -12.68 8.19 9.39
N ILE A 266 -11.70 8.30 10.29
CA ILE A 266 -10.80 9.48 10.37
C ILE A 266 -10.02 9.62 9.05
N SER A 267 -9.52 8.53 8.48
CA SER A 267 -8.81 8.54 7.20
C SER A 267 -9.69 9.06 6.06
N ILE A 268 -10.97 8.65 6.02
CA ILE A 268 -11.94 9.17 5.05
C ILE A 268 -12.14 10.68 5.24
N VAL A 269 -12.29 11.16 6.48
CA VAL A 269 -12.47 12.60 6.77
C VAL A 269 -11.25 13.40 6.35
N ILE A 270 -10.04 12.89 6.66
CA ILE A 270 -8.78 13.55 6.28
C ILE A 270 -8.62 13.62 4.75
N ALA A 271 -9.12 12.62 4.01
CA ALA A 271 -9.05 12.60 2.55
C ALA A 271 -9.83 13.75 1.89
N PHE A 272 -10.80 14.36 2.57
CA PHE A 272 -11.48 15.58 2.09
C PHE A 272 -10.75 16.88 2.45
N PHE A 273 -9.68 16.81 3.26
CA PHE A 273 -8.94 17.98 3.68
C PHE A 273 -7.84 18.31 2.65
N SER A 274 -8.17 19.16 1.70
CA SER A 274 -7.34 19.53 0.55
C SER A 274 -5.90 19.94 0.90
N PRO A 275 -5.61 20.76 1.94
CA PRO A 275 -4.22 21.09 2.30
C PRO A 275 -3.36 19.89 2.66
N PHE A 276 -3.96 18.87 3.28
CA PHE A 276 -3.23 17.63 3.63
C PHE A 276 -2.87 16.84 2.37
N ILE A 277 -3.80 16.74 1.42
CA ILE A 277 -3.55 16.06 0.14
C ILE A 277 -2.47 16.81 -0.65
N ALA A 278 -2.61 18.13 -0.79
CA ALA A 278 -1.63 18.95 -1.47
C ALA A 278 -0.22 18.84 -0.84
N LEU A 279 -0.13 18.72 0.49
CA LEU A 279 1.13 18.48 1.19
C LEU A 279 1.73 17.11 0.82
N ILE A 280 0.92 16.05 0.80
CA ILE A 280 1.37 14.71 0.42
C ILE A 280 1.90 14.72 -1.03
N GLU A 281 1.26 15.42 -1.94
CA GLU A 281 1.67 15.53 -3.34
C GLU A 281 3.03 16.24 -3.52
N THR A 282 3.48 17.05 -2.54
CA THR A 282 4.82 17.63 -2.57
C THR A 282 5.93 16.66 -2.19
N ILE A 283 5.60 15.49 -1.63
CA ILE A 283 6.61 14.51 -1.18
C ILE A 283 7.33 13.92 -2.40
N PRO A 284 8.67 14.07 -2.48
CA PRO A 284 9.43 13.58 -3.63
C PRO A 284 9.35 12.05 -3.77
N THR A 285 9.28 11.56 -4.99
CA THR A 285 9.25 10.12 -5.29
C THR A 285 10.46 9.37 -4.74
N CYS A 286 11.64 10.01 -4.69
CA CYS A 286 12.84 9.40 -4.11
C CYS A 286 12.68 9.10 -2.61
N VAL A 287 12.01 9.97 -1.85
CA VAL A 287 11.72 9.75 -0.42
C VAL A 287 10.77 8.57 -0.25
N LEU A 288 9.69 8.54 -1.05
CA LEU A 288 8.75 7.41 -1.07
C LEU A 288 9.44 6.13 -1.49
N GLY A 289 10.32 6.17 -2.51
CA GLY A 289 11.11 5.03 -2.96
C GLY A 289 11.99 4.44 -1.85
N GLY A 290 12.65 5.30 -1.07
CA GLY A 290 13.46 4.87 0.08
C GLY A 290 12.62 4.17 1.16
N VAL A 291 11.48 4.74 1.52
CA VAL A 291 10.58 4.15 2.52
C VAL A 291 9.94 2.87 2.00
N CYS A 292 9.52 2.82 0.74
CA CYS A 292 8.98 1.61 0.10
C CYS A 292 10.02 0.48 0.05
N LEU A 293 11.31 0.80 -0.14
CA LEU A 293 12.36 -0.22 -0.09
C LEU A 293 12.45 -0.89 1.29
N ALA A 294 12.31 -0.12 2.38
CA ALA A 294 12.22 -0.68 3.72
C ALA A 294 10.96 -1.55 3.90
N LEU A 295 9.81 -1.06 3.43
CA LEU A 295 8.53 -1.75 3.50
C LEU A 295 8.58 -3.11 2.80
N TYR A 296 9.03 -3.14 1.54
CA TYR A 296 9.15 -4.37 0.75
C TYR A 296 10.18 -5.34 1.33
N GLY A 297 11.25 -4.81 1.93
CA GLY A 297 12.20 -5.59 2.71
C GLY A 297 11.55 -6.28 3.91
N PHE A 298 10.69 -5.59 4.66
CA PHE A 298 9.96 -6.19 5.77
C PHE A 298 8.96 -7.26 5.31
N ILE A 299 8.27 -7.04 4.20
CA ILE A 299 7.38 -8.05 3.59
C ILE A 299 8.19 -9.30 3.22
N ALA A 300 9.33 -9.13 2.53
CA ALA A 300 10.19 -10.24 2.16
C ALA A 300 10.70 -11.04 3.38
N VAL A 301 11.17 -10.34 4.42
CA VAL A 301 11.64 -10.98 5.66
C VAL A 301 10.50 -11.68 6.40
N SER A 302 9.29 -11.13 6.40
CA SER A 302 8.11 -11.77 7.01
C SER A 302 7.79 -13.10 6.32
N GLY A 303 7.83 -13.13 4.98
CA GLY A 303 7.69 -14.36 4.21
C GLY A 303 8.76 -15.41 4.55
N LEU A 304 10.03 -15.00 4.63
CA LEU A 304 11.13 -15.89 4.99
C LEU A 304 11.00 -16.44 6.42
N LYS A 305 10.56 -15.63 7.38
CA LYS A 305 10.28 -16.09 8.75
C LYS A 305 9.21 -17.18 8.77
N THR A 306 8.14 -17.03 7.98
CA THR A 306 7.06 -18.01 7.89
C THR A 306 7.57 -19.38 7.45
N VAL A 307 8.54 -19.43 6.51
CA VAL A 307 9.19 -20.68 6.09
C VAL A 307 10.08 -21.24 7.19
N SER A 308 10.93 -20.39 7.80
CA SER A 308 11.89 -20.80 8.82
C SER A 308 11.20 -21.46 10.03
N TYR A 309 10.10 -20.88 10.51
CA TYR A 309 9.36 -21.46 11.64
C TYR A 309 8.78 -22.85 11.34
N THR A 310 8.41 -23.13 10.10
CA THR A 310 7.87 -24.45 9.73
C THR A 310 8.98 -25.51 9.62
N HIS A 311 10.15 -25.14 9.14
CA HIS A 311 11.28 -26.08 9.05
C HIS A 311 11.91 -26.38 10.41
N LEU A 312 12.07 -25.39 11.31
CA LEU A 312 12.62 -25.61 12.64
C LEU A 312 11.72 -26.50 13.50
N ARG A 313 10.39 -26.32 13.48
CA ARG A 313 9.46 -27.22 14.18
C ARG A 313 9.46 -28.64 13.62
N ALA A 314 9.67 -28.82 12.33
CA ALA A 314 9.78 -30.15 11.74
C ALA A 314 11.04 -30.91 12.20
N HIS A 315 12.14 -30.19 12.49
CA HIS A 315 13.36 -30.79 13.04
C HIS A 315 13.27 -31.07 14.54
N GLU A 316 12.59 -30.23 15.32
CA GLU A 316 12.39 -30.48 16.76
C GLU A 316 11.54 -31.72 17.01
N THR A 317 10.49 -31.96 16.19
CA THR A 317 9.66 -33.18 16.31
C THR A 317 10.36 -34.47 15.86
N VAL A 318 11.48 -34.40 15.14
CA VAL A 318 12.29 -35.58 14.74
C VAL A 318 13.34 -35.91 15.81
N LEU A 319 13.69 -34.97 16.69
CA LEU A 319 14.64 -35.20 17.77
C LEU A 319 13.96 -35.70 19.08
N ASP A 320 12.63 -35.61 19.16
CA ASP A 320 11.81 -36.08 20.31
C ASP A 320 11.20 -37.48 20.06
N LEU A 321 11.62 -38.22 19.00
CA LEU A 321 11.31 -39.60 18.72
C LEU A 321 12.59 -40.45 18.80
#